data_6625706b7150b698474335a8e1be2e71
#
_entry.id   6625706b7150b698474335a8e1be2e71
#
_cell.length_a   1.000
_cell.length_b   1.000
_cell.length_c   1.000
_cell.angle_alpha   90.00
_cell.angle_beta   90.00
_cell.angle_gamma   90.00
#
_symmetry.space_group_name_H-M   'P 1'
#
loop_
_entity.id
_entity.type
_entity.pdbx_description
1 polymer ?
#
loop_
_entity_poly.entity_id
_entity_poly.type
_entity_poly.pdbx_seq_one_letter_code
_entity_poly.pdbx_strand_id
1 'polypeptide(L)'
;GYPMYFGCLTAERILKKEELLNVETLSEVVMVGYPSGITSSIWKYPIVQKGTLASAPCECSENYVNISAVGGSSGSPLLLLGETPQLIGVMSQTVLENPVSSANIGIYTPGYHILELCKKIKDI
;
A
#
# COMPACT_ATOMS: atom_id res chain seq x y z
N GLY A 1 23.01 4.53 23.94
CA GLY A 1 22.45 4.53 22.61
C GLY A 1 20.95 4.43 22.63
N TYR A 2 20.31 4.91 21.62
CA TYR A 2 18.86 4.79 21.48
C TYR A 2 18.48 3.33 21.19
N PRO A 3 17.46 2.79 21.85
CA PRO A 3 17.00 1.46 21.51
C PRO A 3 16.51 1.47 20.04
N MET A 4 17.05 0.55 19.26
CA MET A 4 16.60 0.39 17.89
C MET A 4 15.33 -0.45 17.89
N TYR A 5 14.23 0.19 17.54
CA TYR A 5 12.97 -0.54 17.35
C TYR A 5 12.87 -0.98 15.91
N PHE A 6 12.95 -2.28 15.68
CA PHE A 6 12.67 -2.84 14.38
C PHE A 6 11.19 -3.22 14.35
N GLY A 7 10.40 -2.34 13.75
CA GLY A 7 9.02 -2.68 13.47
C GLY A 7 8.98 -3.41 12.14
N CYS A 8 8.44 -4.59 12.11
CA CYS A 8 8.19 -5.30 10.86
C CYS A 8 6.76 -5.83 10.86
N LEU A 9 6.20 -5.96 9.65
CA LEU A 9 4.91 -6.60 9.46
C LEU A 9 5.12 -8.10 9.40
N THR A 10 4.43 -8.82 10.29
CA THR A 10 4.42 -10.28 10.21
C THR A 10 3.40 -10.70 9.15
N ALA A 11 3.51 -11.94 8.68
CA ALA A 11 2.57 -12.48 7.70
C ALA A 11 1.12 -12.42 8.18
N GLU A 12 0.91 -12.46 9.48
CA GLU A 12 -0.42 -12.37 10.09
C GLU A 12 -1.08 -11.00 9.90
N ARG A 13 -0.28 -9.96 9.67
CA ARG A 13 -0.75 -8.60 9.44
C ARG A 13 -1.07 -8.32 7.97
N ILE A 14 -0.83 -9.26 7.09
CA ILE A 14 -1.18 -9.14 5.68
C ILE A 14 -2.59 -9.70 5.50
N LEU A 15 -3.51 -8.89 4.97
CA LEU A 15 -4.88 -9.33 4.74
C LEU A 15 -4.90 -10.48 3.74
N LYS A 16 -5.59 -11.55 4.12
CA LYS A 16 -5.86 -12.66 3.24
C LYS A 16 -6.91 -12.24 2.21
N LYS A 17 -7.00 -13.01 1.13
CA LYS A 17 -7.93 -12.72 0.05
C LYS A 17 -9.37 -12.55 0.54
N GLU A 18 -9.85 -13.46 1.37
CA GLU A 18 -11.22 -13.42 1.90
C GLU A 18 -11.45 -12.17 2.76
N GLU A 19 -10.45 -11.79 3.55
CA GLU A 19 -10.52 -10.59 4.39
C GLU A 19 -10.53 -9.32 3.54
N LEU A 20 -9.70 -9.30 2.49
CA LEU A 20 -9.63 -8.16 1.58
C LEU A 20 -10.96 -7.92 0.88
N LEU A 21 -11.60 -8.98 0.39
CA LEU A 21 -12.87 -8.86 -0.33
C LEU A 21 -14.03 -8.36 0.54
N ASN A 22 -13.86 -8.40 1.85
CA ASN A 22 -14.84 -7.87 2.81
C ASN A 22 -14.57 -6.43 3.23
N VAL A 23 -13.48 -5.82 2.76
CA VAL A 23 -13.18 -4.42 3.09
C VAL A 23 -14.08 -3.51 2.29
N GLU A 24 -14.69 -2.55 2.97
CA GLU A 24 -15.64 -1.63 2.33
C GLU A 24 -14.93 -0.50 1.57
N THR A 25 -15.61 -0.04 0.51
CA THR A 25 -15.19 1.18 -0.20
C THR A 25 -15.17 2.35 0.79
N LEU A 26 -14.23 3.27 0.59
CA LEU A 26 -14.01 4.43 1.45
C LEU A 26 -13.41 4.10 2.82
N SER A 27 -13.01 2.85 3.08
CA SER A 27 -12.22 2.52 4.26
C SER A 27 -10.93 3.33 4.28
N GLU A 28 -10.54 3.81 5.45
CA GLU A 28 -9.34 4.63 5.59
C GLU A 28 -8.07 3.80 5.49
N VAL A 29 -7.13 4.31 4.70
CA VAL A 29 -5.83 3.66 4.48
C VAL A 29 -4.71 4.69 4.59
N VAL A 30 -3.51 4.23 4.86
CA VAL A 30 -2.31 5.06 4.83
C VAL A 30 -1.26 4.41 3.93
N MET A 31 -0.53 5.25 3.21
CA MET A 31 0.61 4.83 2.41
C MET A 31 1.86 5.41 3.06
N VAL A 32 2.89 4.59 3.20
CA VAL A 32 4.16 5.00 3.81
C VAL A 32 5.26 4.86 2.75
N GLY A 33 5.92 5.96 2.40
CA GLY A 33 6.92 5.90 1.34
C GLY A 33 7.63 7.21 1.10
N TYR A 34 8.25 7.31 -0.06
CA TYR A 34 9.04 8.49 -0.45
C TYR A 34 8.49 9.06 -1.76
N PRO A 35 7.32 9.69 -1.74
CA PRO A 35 6.70 10.22 -2.97
C PRO A 35 7.58 11.28 -3.62
N SER A 36 7.66 11.24 -4.95
CA SER A 36 8.48 12.15 -5.77
C SER A 36 9.96 12.15 -5.38
N GLY A 37 10.44 11.03 -4.80
CA GLY A 37 11.82 10.95 -4.37
C GLY A 37 12.17 11.95 -3.29
N ILE A 38 11.21 12.37 -2.47
CA ILE A 38 11.47 13.29 -1.38
C ILE A 38 12.35 12.60 -0.36
N THR A 39 13.65 12.67 -0.62
CA THR A 39 14.69 12.28 0.31
C THR A 39 15.58 13.48 0.44
N SER A 40 15.34 14.32 1.42
CA SER A 40 16.28 15.40 1.67
C SER A 40 17.40 14.86 2.56
N SER A 41 18.57 15.50 2.48
CA SER A 41 19.65 15.19 3.40
C SER A 41 19.26 15.43 4.86
N ILE A 42 18.21 16.16 5.08
CA ILE A 42 17.70 16.53 6.41
C ILE A 42 16.58 15.56 6.85
N TRP A 43 15.72 15.15 5.93
CA TRP A 43 14.58 14.29 6.24
C TRP A 43 14.86 12.85 5.84
N LYS A 44 15.03 11.98 6.82
CA LYS A 44 15.40 10.58 6.59
C LYS A 44 14.22 9.61 6.73
N TYR A 45 13.06 10.12 7.10
CA TYR A 45 11.90 9.29 7.39
C TYR A 45 10.93 9.25 6.20
N PRO A 46 10.20 8.16 6.05
CA PRO A 46 9.17 8.10 5.01
C PRO A 46 8.05 9.09 5.29
N ILE A 47 7.35 9.45 4.23
CA ILE A 47 6.18 10.32 4.31
C ILE A 47 4.95 9.45 4.40
N VAL A 48 4.06 9.81 5.30
CA VAL A 48 2.81 9.09 5.49
C VAL A 48 1.69 9.89 4.84
N GLN A 49 0.97 9.24 3.93
CA GLN A 49 -0.18 9.84 3.26
C GLN A 49 -1.43 9.05 3.60
N LYS A 50 -2.48 9.75 3.98
CA LYS A 50 -3.77 9.14 4.31
C LYS A 50 -4.74 9.30 3.15
N GLY A 51 -5.54 8.28 2.92
CA GLY A 51 -6.59 8.31 1.91
C GLY A 51 -7.66 7.28 2.21
N THR A 52 -8.44 6.97 1.19
CA THR A 52 -9.51 5.97 1.31
C THR A 52 -9.48 5.06 0.11
N LEU A 53 -10.06 3.88 0.24
CA LEU A 53 -10.24 2.99 -0.91
C LEU A 53 -11.20 3.64 -1.89
N ALA A 54 -10.82 3.69 -3.16
CA ALA A 54 -11.63 4.31 -4.20
C ALA A 54 -12.62 3.33 -4.82
N SER A 55 -12.37 2.04 -4.69
CA SER A 55 -13.25 0.98 -5.17
C SER A 55 -13.29 -0.16 -4.19
N ALA A 56 -14.35 -0.96 -4.25
CA ALA A 56 -14.41 -2.19 -3.48
C ALA A 56 -13.31 -3.13 -3.98
N PRO A 57 -12.54 -3.76 -3.08
CA PRO A 57 -11.51 -4.69 -3.50
C PRO A 57 -12.09 -5.87 -4.29
N CYS A 58 -11.34 -6.31 -5.30
CA CYS A 58 -11.74 -7.44 -6.13
C CYS A 58 -10.54 -8.36 -6.38
N GLU A 59 -10.79 -9.50 -6.96
CA GLU A 59 -9.71 -10.43 -7.35
C GLU A 59 -8.97 -9.97 -8.61
N CYS A 60 -9.34 -8.84 -9.14
CA CYS A 60 -8.72 -8.27 -10.34
C CYS A 60 -7.33 -7.72 -10.03
N SER A 61 -6.56 -7.54 -11.08
CA SER A 61 -5.18 -7.05 -10.98
C SER A 61 -5.08 -5.58 -10.59
N GLU A 62 -6.17 -4.83 -10.73
CA GLU A 62 -6.19 -3.40 -10.46
C GLU A 62 -7.23 -3.08 -9.39
N ASN A 63 -6.74 -2.58 -8.27
CA ASN A 63 -7.57 -2.07 -7.20
C ASN A 63 -7.20 -0.61 -6.96
N TYR A 64 -8.18 0.22 -6.70
CA TYR A 64 -8.01 1.67 -6.69
C TYR A 64 -8.07 2.26 -5.29
N VAL A 65 -7.24 3.26 -5.07
CA VAL A 65 -7.14 3.99 -3.81
C VAL A 65 -7.09 5.49 -4.09
N ASN A 66 -7.71 6.29 -3.22
CA ASN A 66 -7.68 7.75 -3.32
C ASN A 66 -6.38 8.33 -2.76
N ILE A 67 -5.27 7.88 -3.29
CA ILE A 67 -3.93 8.39 -3.01
C ILE A 67 -3.18 8.34 -4.33
N SER A 68 -2.61 9.47 -4.74
CA SER A 68 -1.82 9.51 -5.97
C SER A 68 -0.49 8.80 -5.77
N ALA A 69 -0.20 7.85 -6.64
CA ALA A 69 1.10 7.19 -6.68
C ALA A 69 2.01 7.99 -7.61
N VAL A 70 2.70 8.98 -7.05
CA VAL A 70 3.67 9.77 -7.81
C VAL A 70 5.01 9.02 -7.87
N GLY A 71 5.93 9.50 -8.70
CA GLY A 71 7.26 8.89 -8.80
C GLY A 71 7.89 8.66 -7.43
N GLY A 72 8.42 7.47 -7.19
CA GLY A 72 8.97 7.08 -5.90
C GLY A 72 7.96 6.43 -4.95
N SER A 73 6.68 6.40 -5.30
CA SER A 73 5.65 5.75 -4.48
C SER A 73 5.44 4.28 -4.82
N SER A 74 5.91 3.83 -5.99
CA SER A 74 5.80 2.42 -6.39
C SER A 74 6.50 1.52 -5.37
N GLY A 75 5.83 0.46 -4.97
CA GLY A 75 6.35 -0.45 -3.95
C GLY A 75 6.04 -0.02 -2.52
N SER A 76 5.45 1.15 -2.31
CA SER A 76 5.09 1.61 -0.98
C SER A 76 3.96 0.77 -0.40
N PRO A 77 4.06 0.37 0.88
CA PRO A 77 2.99 -0.38 1.52
C PRO A 77 1.75 0.48 1.72
N LEU A 78 0.60 -0.14 1.52
CA LEU A 78 -0.70 0.45 1.79
C LEU A 78 -1.33 -0.28 2.97
N LEU A 79 -1.58 0.44 4.05
CA LEU A 79 -2.07 -0.14 5.29
C LEU A 79 -3.52 0.26 5.55
N LEU A 80 -4.33 -0.71 5.92
CA LEU A 80 -5.70 -0.46 6.37
C LEU A 80 -5.64 0.02 7.81
N LEU A 81 -6.29 1.15 8.10
CA LEU A 81 -6.35 1.70 9.45
C LEU A 81 -7.36 0.93 10.30
N GLY A 82 -6.98 0.65 11.53
CA GLY A 82 -7.79 -0.04 12.50
C GLY A 82 -7.03 -0.09 13.81
N GLU A 83 -7.50 -0.88 14.77
CA GLU A 83 -6.78 -1.07 16.03
C GLU A 83 -5.37 -1.57 15.79
N THR A 84 -5.22 -2.41 14.78
CA THR A 84 -3.94 -2.97 14.37
C THR A 84 -3.80 -2.74 12.89
N PRO A 85 -2.78 -2.00 12.43
CA PRO A 85 -2.57 -1.80 11.00
C PRO A 85 -2.36 -3.13 10.28
N GLN A 86 -3.03 -3.29 9.14
CA GLN A 86 -2.91 -4.48 8.31
C GLN A 86 -2.52 -4.10 6.90
N LEU A 87 -1.61 -4.84 6.30
CA LEU A 87 -1.19 -4.60 4.93
C LEU A 87 -2.28 -5.04 3.97
N ILE A 88 -2.79 -4.10 3.19
CA ILE A 88 -3.81 -4.36 2.19
C ILE A 88 -3.20 -4.58 0.81
N GLY A 89 -2.08 -3.93 0.54
CA GLY A 89 -1.42 -4.06 -0.75
C GLY A 89 -0.19 -3.20 -0.89
N VAL A 90 0.32 -3.14 -2.10
CA VAL A 90 1.52 -2.38 -2.46
C VAL A 90 1.17 -1.48 -3.64
N MET A 91 1.56 -0.22 -3.55
CA MET A 91 1.30 0.76 -4.61
C MET A 91 2.05 0.37 -5.89
N SER A 92 1.38 0.43 -7.02
CA SER A 92 1.97 0.10 -8.30
C SER A 92 2.04 1.28 -9.27
N GLN A 93 0.96 2.02 -9.45
CA GLN A 93 0.94 3.14 -10.40
C GLN A 93 -0.21 4.11 -10.11
N THR A 94 -0.18 5.25 -10.78
CA THR A 94 -1.27 6.24 -10.75
C THR A 94 -2.07 6.13 -12.04
N VAL A 95 -3.37 6.34 -11.95
CA VAL A 95 -4.21 6.45 -13.13
C VAL A 95 -3.94 7.80 -13.78
N LEU A 96 -3.48 7.78 -15.02
CA LEU A 96 -3.24 8.97 -15.82
C LEU A 96 -4.28 9.02 -16.94
N GLU A 97 -5.09 10.06 -16.95
CA GLU A 97 -6.07 10.25 -18.04
C GLU A 97 -5.44 10.92 -19.25
N ASN A 98 -4.49 11.84 -19.01
CA ASN A 98 -3.71 12.47 -20.08
C ASN A 98 -2.39 13.00 -19.50
N PRO A 99 -1.44 13.45 -20.35
CA PRO A 99 -0.14 13.91 -19.86
C PRO A 99 -0.19 15.14 -18.95
N VAL A 100 -1.29 15.85 -18.92
CA VAL A 100 -1.40 17.12 -18.19
C VAL A 100 -2.17 16.98 -16.89
N SER A 101 -3.12 16.06 -16.82
CA SER A 101 -3.92 15.86 -15.62
C SER A 101 -3.78 14.43 -15.11
N SER A 102 -3.35 14.29 -13.86
CA SER A 102 -3.38 13.01 -13.17
C SER A 102 -4.63 12.95 -12.32
N ALA A 103 -5.36 11.85 -12.39
CA ALA A 103 -6.40 11.59 -11.42
C ALA A 103 -5.72 11.34 -10.07
N ASN A 104 -6.33 11.81 -8.96
CA ASN A 104 -5.82 11.53 -7.63
C ASN A 104 -6.19 10.11 -7.20
N ILE A 105 -5.96 9.16 -8.09
CA ILE A 105 -6.27 7.76 -7.88
C ILE A 105 -5.03 6.94 -8.16
N GLY A 106 -4.64 6.14 -7.18
CA GLY A 106 -3.55 5.19 -7.33
C GLY A 106 -4.08 3.78 -7.54
N ILE A 107 -3.23 2.94 -8.08
CA ILE A 107 -3.51 1.52 -8.26
C ILE A 107 -2.60 0.74 -7.32
N TYR A 108 -3.16 -0.21 -6.59
CA TYR A 108 -2.38 -1.08 -5.72
C TYR A 108 -2.59 -2.54 -6.09
N THR A 109 -1.55 -3.33 -5.84
CA THR A 109 -1.60 -4.78 -5.98
C THR A 109 -1.92 -5.39 -4.63
N PRO A 110 -2.92 -6.27 -4.53
CA PRO A 110 -3.29 -6.86 -3.25
C PRO A 110 -2.14 -7.60 -2.56
N GLY A 111 -2.04 -7.41 -1.25
CA GLY A 111 -0.94 -7.99 -0.46
C GLY A 111 -1.01 -9.50 -0.32
N TYR A 112 -2.17 -10.13 -0.52
CA TYR A 112 -2.25 -11.58 -0.39
C TYR A 112 -1.37 -12.33 -1.41
N HIS A 113 -1.00 -11.67 -2.51
CA HIS A 113 -0.04 -12.24 -3.47
C HIS A 113 1.34 -12.45 -2.84
N ILE A 114 1.69 -11.62 -1.84
CA ILE A 114 2.93 -11.78 -1.10
C ILE A 114 2.88 -13.07 -0.28
N LEU A 115 1.75 -13.36 0.33
CA LEU A 115 1.56 -14.59 1.09
C LEU A 115 1.68 -15.83 0.19
N GLU A 116 1.12 -15.77 -1.01
CA GLU A 116 1.22 -16.84 -1.98
C GLU A 116 2.67 -17.08 -2.40
N LEU A 117 3.41 -15.99 -2.64
CA LEU A 117 4.82 -16.06 -3.01
C LEU A 117 5.66 -16.66 -1.87
N CYS A 118 5.40 -16.26 -0.63
CA CYS A 118 6.10 -16.81 0.53
C CYS A 118 5.88 -18.32 0.67
N LYS A 119 4.68 -18.80 0.40
CA LYS A 119 4.38 -20.24 0.42
C LYS A 119 5.20 -20.99 -0.62
N LYS A 120 5.31 -20.44 -1.83
CA LYS A 120 6.11 -21.04 -2.91
C LYS A 120 7.58 -21.12 -2.54
N ILE A 121 8.11 -20.12 -1.87
CA ILE A 121 9.50 -20.10 -1.43
C ILE A 121 9.77 -21.16 -0.37
N LYS A 122 8.84 -21.36 0.56
CA LYS A 122 8.97 -22.39 1.62
C LYS A 122 8.94 -23.81 1.08
N ASP A 123 8.32 -24.02 -0.07
CA ASP A 123 8.17 -25.34 -0.67
C ASP A 123 9.37 -25.73 -1.57
N ILE A 124 10.40 -24.91 -1.62
CA ILE A 124 11.62 -25.19 -2.40
C ILE A 124 12.61 -26.01 -1.59
#